data_0599432dfbb287cc03836a446b166aa1
#
_entry.id   0599432dfbb287cc03836a446b166aa1
#
_cell.length_a   1.000
_cell.length_b   1.000
_cell.length_c   1.000
_cell.angle_alpha   90.00
_cell.angle_beta   90.00
_cell.angle_gamma   90.00
#
_symmetry.space_group_name_H-M   'P 1'
#
loop_
_entity.id
_entity.type
_entity.pdbx_description
1 polymer ?
#
loop_
_entity_poly.entity_id
_entity_poly.type
_entity_poly.pdbx_seq_one_letter_code
_entity_poly.pdbx_strand_id
1 'polypeptide(L)'
;MNGMAASDKIFKILDLPEPQTGERTLPDGPLDVVLEDVHFSYEEDREILKGIDLTLPAGSFVSLVGESGCGKSTIAGILAAKNRGYAGSITLGGVPLSEVNETDLMKHVVLVRHNSYLFKGTVEENLRMAKPDATKEEMEAVLQKVNLLGFLQTQNGLQTELLEKAGN
;
A
#
# COMPACT_ATOMS: atom_id res chain seq x y z
N MET A 1 -21.86 -10.35 32.24
CA MET A 1 -20.46 -10.81 32.17
C MET A 1 -19.75 -10.59 30.82
N ASN A 2 -20.38 -9.96 29.84
CA ASN A 2 -19.74 -9.77 28.49
C ASN A 2 -18.91 -8.48 28.34
N GLY A 3 -19.03 -7.52 29.29
CA GLY A 3 -18.33 -6.24 29.17
C GLY A 3 -16.83 -6.32 29.46
N MET A 4 -16.39 -7.12 30.41
CA MET A 4 -14.98 -7.27 30.77
C MET A 4 -14.17 -7.94 29.65
N ALA A 5 -14.74 -8.97 29.00
CA ALA A 5 -14.08 -9.66 27.87
C ALA A 5 -13.94 -8.77 26.62
N ALA A 6 -14.84 -7.80 26.42
CA ALA A 6 -14.73 -6.81 25.35
C ALA A 6 -13.66 -5.76 25.68
N SER A 7 -13.61 -5.28 26.93
CA SER A 7 -12.56 -4.37 27.41
C SER A 7 -11.16 -4.98 27.26
N ASP A 8 -10.97 -6.22 27.68
CA ASP A 8 -9.68 -6.91 27.59
C ASP A 8 -9.17 -7.03 26.15
N LYS A 9 -10.08 -7.22 25.18
CA LYS A 9 -9.71 -7.24 23.77
C LYS A 9 -9.28 -5.85 23.27
N ILE A 10 -9.96 -4.81 23.71
CA ILE A 10 -9.60 -3.42 23.34
C ILE A 10 -8.25 -3.05 23.94
N PHE A 11 -8.01 -3.34 25.21
CA PHE A 11 -6.73 -3.07 25.86
C PHE A 11 -5.59 -3.86 25.20
N LYS A 12 -5.80 -5.13 24.85
CA LYS A 12 -4.79 -5.90 24.10
C LYS A 12 -4.43 -5.28 22.76
N ILE A 13 -5.35 -4.60 22.10
CA ILE A 13 -5.06 -3.88 20.83
C ILE A 13 -4.31 -2.57 21.12
N LEU A 14 -4.71 -1.84 22.17
CA LEU A 14 -4.07 -0.59 22.56
C LEU A 14 -2.65 -0.80 23.12
N ASP A 15 -2.40 -1.96 23.75
CA ASP A 15 -1.11 -2.33 24.30
C ASP A 15 -0.16 -2.97 23.26
N LEU A 16 -0.62 -3.14 21.99
CA LEU A 16 0.28 -3.58 20.94
C LEU A 16 1.40 -2.53 20.76
N PRO A 17 2.67 -2.97 20.71
CA PRO A 17 3.76 -2.05 20.45
C PRO A 17 3.53 -1.35 19.10
N GLU A 18 3.67 -0.03 19.11
CA GLU A 18 3.64 0.72 17.85
C GLU A 18 4.69 0.14 16.90
N PRO A 19 4.36 -0.04 15.62
CA PRO A 19 5.34 -0.49 14.64
C PRO A 19 6.51 0.48 14.66
N GLN A 20 7.71 -0.02 14.89
CA GLN A 20 8.92 0.81 14.78
C GLN A 20 9.04 1.25 13.32
N THR A 21 8.83 2.52 13.07
CA THR A 21 9.06 3.16 11.78
C THR A 21 10.42 3.81 11.79
N GLY A 22 11.14 3.75 10.68
CA GLY A 22 12.38 4.49 10.53
C GLY A 22 12.16 6.00 10.56
N GLU A 23 13.24 6.75 10.62
CA GLU A 23 13.22 8.22 10.63
C GLU A 23 13.73 8.83 9.32
N ARG A 24 14.27 7.99 8.42
CA ARG A 24 14.89 8.45 7.17
C ARG A 24 13.86 8.77 6.12
N THR A 25 14.11 9.81 5.34
CA THR A 25 13.36 10.16 4.14
C THR A 25 13.99 9.52 2.90
N LEU A 26 13.16 9.25 1.90
CA LEU A 26 13.59 8.79 0.60
C LEU A 26 14.05 9.96 -0.27
N PRO A 27 14.99 9.74 -1.20
CA PRO A 27 15.35 10.75 -2.20
C PRO A 27 14.15 11.09 -3.10
N ASP A 28 14.12 12.34 -3.58
CA ASP A 28 13.14 12.75 -4.57
C ASP A 28 13.37 12.08 -5.94
N GLY A 29 12.27 11.83 -6.65
CA GLY A 29 12.29 11.29 -8.00
C GLY A 29 12.15 9.76 -8.08
N PRO A 30 12.41 9.17 -9.27
CA PRO A 30 12.34 7.73 -9.44
C PRO A 30 13.39 7.00 -8.62
N LEU A 31 12.96 5.99 -7.86
CA LEU A 31 13.83 5.20 -6.97
C LEU A 31 14.04 3.81 -7.57
N ASP A 32 15.27 3.32 -7.47
CA ASP A 32 15.55 1.90 -7.64
C ASP A 32 15.15 1.13 -6.38
N VAL A 33 14.83 -0.14 -6.58
CA VAL A 33 14.54 -1.07 -5.48
C VAL A 33 15.47 -2.25 -5.60
N VAL A 34 16.20 -2.55 -4.52
CA VAL A 34 17.11 -3.68 -4.48
C VAL A 34 16.74 -4.59 -3.32
N LEU A 35 16.57 -5.86 -3.62
CA LEU A 35 16.38 -6.95 -2.67
C LEU A 35 17.61 -7.84 -2.72
N GLU A 36 18.18 -8.17 -1.58
CA GLU A 36 19.35 -9.05 -1.43
C GLU A 36 19.07 -10.10 -0.37
N ASP A 37 19.12 -11.36 -0.76
CA ASP A 37 18.92 -12.53 0.08
C ASP A 37 17.66 -12.43 0.95
N VAL A 38 16.54 -12.01 0.34
CA VAL A 38 15.30 -11.74 1.08
C VAL A 38 14.55 -13.02 1.39
N HIS A 39 14.30 -13.27 2.67
CA HIS A 39 13.52 -14.37 3.21
C HIS A 39 12.28 -13.86 3.91
N PHE A 40 11.14 -14.55 3.77
CA PHE A 40 9.92 -14.18 4.45
C PHE A 40 8.98 -15.38 4.65
N SER A 41 8.38 -15.44 5.84
CA SER A 41 7.34 -16.40 6.22
C SER A 41 6.16 -15.67 6.85
N TYR A 42 4.92 -16.09 6.56
CA TYR A 42 3.74 -15.65 7.32
C TYR A 42 3.56 -16.44 8.62
N GLU A 43 4.02 -17.69 8.62
CA GLU A 43 4.00 -18.63 9.73
C GLU A 43 5.39 -19.27 9.85
N GLU A 44 5.80 -19.66 11.05
CA GLU A 44 7.16 -20.16 11.33
C GLU A 44 7.58 -21.33 10.44
N ASP A 45 6.63 -22.20 10.09
CA ASP A 45 6.93 -23.45 9.35
C ASP A 45 6.79 -23.31 7.81
N ARG A 46 6.43 -22.12 7.29
CA ARG A 46 6.18 -21.96 5.85
C ARG A 46 6.86 -20.75 5.26
N GLU A 47 8.08 -20.94 4.77
CA GLU A 47 8.82 -19.90 4.06
C GLU A 47 8.25 -19.69 2.65
N ILE A 48 7.90 -18.43 2.35
CA ILE A 48 7.35 -17.99 1.07
C ILE A 48 8.43 -17.38 0.18
N LEU A 49 9.30 -16.53 0.73
CA LEU A 49 10.47 -16.01 0.03
C LEU A 49 11.70 -16.71 0.57
N LYS A 50 12.52 -17.24 -0.32
CA LYS A 50 13.65 -18.13 0.00
C LYS A 50 14.93 -17.61 -0.63
N GLY A 51 15.49 -16.52 -0.08
CA GLY A 51 16.69 -15.91 -0.61
C GLY A 51 16.43 -15.26 -1.97
N ILE A 52 15.58 -14.22 -2.01
CA ILE A 52 15.26 -13.52 -3.25
C ILE A 52 16.23 -12.37 -3.47
N ASP A 53 16.91 -12.42 -4.62
CA ASP A 53 17.70 -11.33 -5.17
C ASP A 53 16.95 -10.70 -6.35
N LEU A 54 16.67 -9.41 -6.27
CA LEU A 54 15.91 -8.69 -7.29
C LEU A 54 16.30 -7.22 -7.33
N THR A 55 16.58 -6.72 -8.52
CA THR A 55 16.79 -5.28 -8.75
C THR A 55 15.72 -4.75 -9.69
N LEU A 56 15.02 -3.71 -9.24
CA LEU A 56 14.04 -2.95 -10.02
C LEU A 56 14.65 -1.58 -10.32
N PRO A 57 15.12 -1.33 -11.56
CA PRO A 57 15.75 -0.05 -11.89
C PRO A 57 14.77 1.13 -11.77
N ALA A 58 15.25 2.28 -11.34
CA ALA A 58 14.47 3.51 -11.25
C ALA A 58 13.77 3.83 -12.58
N GLY A 59 12.49 4.20 -12.52
CA GLY A 59 11.68 4.56 -13.69
C GLY A 59 11.35 3.40 -14.65
N SER A 60 11.70 2.15 -14.31
CA SER A 60 11.39 0.98 -15.14
C SER A 60 9.97 0.46 -14.91
N PHE A 61 9.44 -0.24 -15.91
CA PHE A 61 8.25 -1.07 -15.79
C PHE A 61 8.67 -2.53 -15.71
N VAL A 62 8.38 -3.18 -14.58
CA VAL A 62 8.77 -4.57 -14.31
C VAL A 62 7.56 -5.43 -14.05
N SER A 63 7.51 -6.62 -14.67
CA SER A 63 6.46 -7.62 -14.43
C SER A 63 7.03 -8.80 -13.66
N LEU A 64 6.42 -9.13 -12.52
CA LEU A 64 6.68 -10.34 -11.77
C LEU A 64 5.77 -11.47 -12.27
N VAL A 65 6.34 -12.48 -12.92
CA VAL A 65 5.62 -13.62 -13.49
C VAL A 65 5.96 -14.90 -12.72
N GLY A 66 5.00 -15.76 -12.53
CA GLY A 66 5.18 -17.04 -11.84
C GLY A 66 3.84 -17.63 -11.38
N GLU A 67 3.89 -18.84 -10.87
CA GLU A 67 2.72 -19.58 -10.38
C GLU A 67 1.99 -18.86 -9.24
N SER A 68 0.73 -19.25 -9.00
CA SER A 68 -0.01 -18.75 -7.84
C SER A 68 0.67 -19.19 -6.54
N GLY A 69 0.85 -18.24 -5.60
CA GLY A 69 1.50 -18.53 -4.32
C GLY A 69 3.02 -18.45 -4.32
N CYS A 70 3.71 -18.14 -5.43
CA CYS A 70 5.17 -18.05 -5.48
C CYS A 70 5.77 -16.77 -4.85
N GLY A 71 4.97 -15.95 -4.13
CA GLY A 71 5.49 -14.80 -3.37
C GLY A 71 5.38 -13.43 -4.04
N LYS A 72 4.83 -13.28 -5.27
CA LYS A 72 4.71 -11.97 -5.96
C LYS A 72 3.99 -10.92 -5.12
N SER A 73 2.84 -11.27 -4.58
CA SER A 73 2.06 -10.37 -3.73
C SER A 73 2.71 -10.13 -2.37
N THR A 74 3.56 -11.06 -1.92
CA THR A 74 4.34 -10.93 -0.69
C THR A 74 5.42 -9.88 -0.86
N ILE A 75 6.17 -9.91 -1.97
CA ILE A 75 7.17 -8.88 -2.31
C ILE A 75 6.50 -7.50 -2.36
N ALA A 76 5.40 -7.37 -3.12
CA ALA A 76 4.66 -6.11 -3.20
C ALA A 76 4.15 -5.63 -1.82
N GLY A 77 3.72 -6.56 -0.97
CA GLY A 77 3.29 -6.26 0.41
C GLY A 77 4.43 -5.81 1.31
N ILE A 78 5.64 -6.37 1.15
CA ILE A 78 6.83 -5.95 1.90
C ILE A 78 7.25 -4.55 1.46
N LEU A 79 7.34 -4.28 0.16
CA LEU A 79 7.72 -2.96 -0.37
C LEU A 79 6.73 -1.85 0.06
N ALA A 80 5.46 -2.18 0.26
CA ALA A 80 4.45 -1.27 0.79
C ALA A 80 4.37 -1.27 2.33
N ALA A 81 5.35 -1.84 3.04
CA ALA A 81 5.42 -1.99 4.50
C ALA A 81 4.19 -2.66 5.16
N LYS A 82 3.41 -3.41 4.37
CA LYS A 82 2.27 -4.19 4.90
C LYS A 82 2.71 -5.51 5.53
N ASN A 83 3.78 -6.11 5.01
CA ASN A 83 4.41 -7.31 5.54
C ASN A 83 5.75 -6.89 6.14
N ARG A 84 5.95 -7.12 7.41
CA ARG A 84 7.18 -6.81 8.16
C ARG A 84 7.83 -8.10 8.66
N GLY A 85 9.08 -8.01 9.13
CA GLY A 85 9.79 -9.17 9.70
C GLY A 85 10.44 -10.06 8.65
N TYR A 86 10.78 -9.54 7.47
CA TYR A 86 11.64 -10.23 6.52
C TYR A 86 13.09 -10.25 7.01
N ALA A 87 13.87 -11.25 6.60
CA ALA A 87 15.33 -11.28 6.72
C ALA A 87 15.97 -10.91 5.37
N GLY A 88 17.26 -10.57 5.37
CA GLY A 88 17.95 -10.03 4.20
C GLY A 88 17.91 -8.51 4.15
N SER A 89 18.23 -7.93 2.99
CA SER A 89 18.30 -6.50 2.77
C SER A 89 17.32 -6.04 1.70
N ILE A 90 16.62 -4.93 1.96
CA ILE A 90 15.80 -4.24 0.97
C ILE A 90 16.10 -2.75 1.05
N THR A 91 16.43 -2.15 -0.09
CA THR A 91 16.67 -0.71 -0.20
C THR A 91 15.77 -0.06 -1.25
N LEU A 92 15.35 1.18 -1.00
CA LEU A 92 14.68 2.07 -1.94
C LEU A 92 15.55 3.31 -2.12
N GLY A 93 16.03 3.55 -3.35
CA GLY A 93 16.95 4.67 -3.62
C GLY A 93 18.18 4.64 -2.72
N GLY A 94 18.69 3.44 -2.39
CA GLY A 94 19.81 3.23 -1.49
C GLY A 94 19.51 3.38 0.01
N VAL A 95 18.26 3.67 0.40
CA VAL A 95 17.86 3.75 1.82
C VAL A 95 17.25 2.42 2.26
N PRO A 96 17.73 1.78 3.35
CA PRO A 96 17.14 0.56 3.88
C PRO A 96 15.66 0.76 4.21
N LEU A 97 14.79 -0.13 3.71
CA LEU A 97 13.33 -0.03 3.89
C LEU A 97 12.93 0.01 5.37
N SER A 98 13.67 -0.69 6.24
CA SER A 98 13.44 -0.69 7.68
C SER A 98 13.72 0.65 8.37
N GLU A 99 14.50 1.52 7.73
CA GLU A 99 14.88 2.84 8.24
C GLU A 99 14.02 3.98 7.66
N VAL A 100 13.17 3.68 6.67
CA VAL A 100 12.32 4.71 6.03
C VAL A 100 11.17 5.09 6.94
N ASN A 101 10.92 6.40 7.06
CA ASN A 101 9.73 6.93 7.72
C ASN A 101 8.46 6.48 6.98
N GLU A 102 7.47 5.97 7.71
CA GLU A 102 6.25 5.41 7.10
C GLU A 102 5.45 6.43 6.30
N THR A 103 5.34 7.65 6.81
CA THR A 103 4.63 8.75 6.10
C THR A 103 5.33 9.08 4.78
N ASP A 104 6.65 9.05 4.78
CA ASP A 104 7.43 9.32 3.57
C ASP A 104 7.36 8.15 2.59
N LEU A 105 7.44 6.91 3.09
CA LEU A 105 7.24 5.71 2.27
C LEU A 105 5.89 5.74 1.53
N MET A 106 4.81 6.11 2.22
CA MET A 106 3.47 6.21 1.63
C MET A 106 3.34 7.24 0.51
N LYS A 107 4.22 8.26 0.46
CA LYS A 107 4.27 9.22 -0.65
C LYS A 107 4.93 8.63 -1.90
N HIS A 108 5.86 7.70 -1.73
CA HIS A 108 6.68 7.14 -2.81
C HIS A 108 6.17 5.77 -3.29
N VAL A 109 5.55 4.98 -2.42
CA VAL A 109 5.11 3.60 -2.72
C VAL A 109 3.59 3.49 -2.62
N VAL A 110 2.94 3.18 -3.74
CA VAL A 110 1.49 2.94 -3.81
C VAL A 110 1.22 1.50 -4.22
N LEU A 111 0.50 0.76 -3.40
CA LEU A 111 0.08 -0.61 -3.69
C LEU A 111 -1.39 -0.63 -4.11
N VAL A 112 -1.63 -0.87 -5.41
CA VAL A 112 -2.97 -1.08 -5.96
C VAL A 112 -3.29 -2.57 -5.94
N ARG A 113 -4.40 -2.95 -5.32
CA ARG A 113 -4.87 -4.34 -5.21
C ARG A 113 -6.20 -4.52 -5.93
N HIS A 114 -6.48 -5.75 -6.37
CA HIS A 114 -7.75 -6.08 -7.04
C HIS A 114 -8.99 -5.92 -6.13
N ASN A 115 -8.81 -6.01 -4.82
CA ASN A 115 -9.86 -5.83 -3.82
C ASN A 115 -9.69 -4.52 -3.04
N SER A 116 -9.37 -3.43 -3.73
CA SER A 116 -9.32 -2.10 -3.13
C SER A 116 -10.71 -1.72 -2.58
N TYR A 117 -10.71 -1.03 -1.45
CA TYR A 117 -11.93 -0.65 -0.77
C TYR A 117 -12.36 0.76 -1.17
N LEU A 118 -13.63 0.91 -1.52
CA LEU A 118 -14.27 2.20 -1.68
C LEU A 118 -15.19 2.45 -0.48
N PHE A 119 -15.07 3.61 0.12
CA PHE A 119 -15.90 4.01 1.23
C PHE A 119 -17.25 4.54 0.72
N LYS A 120 -18.32 4.26 1.47
CA LYS A 120 -19.63 4.85 1.20
C LYS A 120 -19.51 6.37 1.26
N GLY A 121 -20.04 7.03 0.24
CA GLY A 121 -19.97 8.48 0.07
C GLY A 121 -19.82 8.85 -1.39
N THR A 122 -19.35 10.05 -1.70
CA THR A 122 -19.14 10.50 -3.07
C THR A 122 -17.74 10.11 -3.60
N VAL A 123 -17.57 10.16 -4.91
CA VAL A 123 -16.26 10.04 -5.55
C VAL A 123 -15.30 11.11 -5.02
N GLU A 124 -15.78 12.34 -4.85
CA GLU A 124 -14.98 13.44 -4.29
C GLU A 124 -14.47 13.11 -2.89
N GLU A 125 -15.34 12.65 -2.00
CA GLU A 125 -14.95 12.29 -0.63
C GLU A 125 -13.90 11.19 -0.61
N ASN A 126 -14.03 10.17 -1.45
CA ASN A 126 -13.04 9.10 -1.56
C ASN A 126 -11.68 9.60 -2.10
N LEU A 127 -11.67 10.51 -3.08
CA LEU A 127 -10.43 11.10 -3.58
C LEU A 127 -9.76 12.00 -2.54
N ARG A 128 -10.53 12.76 -1.77
CA ARG A 128 -10.01 13.61 -0.68
C ARG A 128 -9.40 12.84 0.48
N MET A 129 -9.68 11.54 0.64
CA MET A 129 -8.97 10.71 1.60
C MET A 129 -7.47 10.59 1.29
N ALA A 130 -7.09 10.63 0.00
CA ALA A 130 -5.69 10.59 -0.42
C ALA A 130 -5.04 11.98 -0.43
N LYS A 131 -5.80 13.03 -0.77
CA LYS A 131 -5.36 14.43 -0.80
C LYS A 131 -6.50 15.34 -0.33
N PRO A 132 -6.56 15.70 0.96
CA PRO A 132 -7.68 16.46 1.54
C PRO A 132 -7.92 17.83 0.89
N ASP A 133 -6.87 18.49 0.43
CA ASP A 133 -6.86 19.78 -0.23
C ASP A 133 -6.92 19.72 -1.77
N ALA A 134 -7.21 18.53 -2.34
CA ALA A 134 -7.30 18.38 -3.79
C ALA A 134 -8.35 19.32 -4.37
N THR A 135 -7.98 20.05 -5.43
CA THR A 135 -8.94 20.87 -6.18
C THR A 135 -9.80 20.01 -7.11
N LYS A 136 -10.92 20.55 -7.56
CA LYS A 136 -11.79 19.88 -8.51
C LYS A 136 -11.03 19.52 -9.79
N GLU A 137 -10.24 20.45 -10.30
CA GLU A 137 -9.46 20.29 -11.53
C GLU A 137 -8.43 19.17 -11.39
N GLU A 138 -7.76 19.06 -10.23
CA GLU A 138 -6.81 17.98 -9.95
C GLU A 138 -7.52 16.63 -9.93
N MET A 139 -8.68 16.53 -9.28
CA MET A 139 -9.46 15.29 -9.22
C MET A 139 -9.96 14.88 -10.61
N GLU A 140 -10.50 15.80 -11.39
CA GLU A 140 -10.94 15.53 -12.77
C GLU A 140 -9.77 15.13 -13.67
N ALA A 141 -8.60 15.76 -13.52
CA ALA A 141 -7.40 15.40 -14.28
C ALA A 141 -6.92 13.97 -13.97
N VAL A 142 -6.97 13.54 -12.71
CA VAL A 142 -6.63 12.16 -12.33
C VAL A 142 -7.64 11.16 -12.91
N LEU A 143 -8.95 11.46 -12.80
CA LEU A 143 -10.01 10.63 -13.36
C LEU A 143 -9.92 10.53 -14.89
N GLN A 144 -9.50 11.59 -15.57
CA GLN A 144 -9.23 11.59 -17.00
C GLN A 144 -8.07 10.66 -17.36
N LYS A 145 -6.97 10.68 -16.60
CA LYS A 145 -5.80 9.81 -16.83
C LYS A 145 -6.15 8.33 -16.72
N VAL A 146 -7.10 7.96 -15.88
CA VAL A 146 -7.55 6.56 -15.71
C VAL A 146 -8.82 6.24 -16.53
N ASN A 147 -9.23 7.12 -17.45
CA ASN A 147 -10.41 6.97 -18.33
C ASN A 147 -11.75 6.80 -17.59
N LEU A 148 -11.87 7.32 -16.37
CA LEU A 148 -13.11 7.27 -15.59
C LEU A 148 -13.95 8.55 -15.68
N LEU A 149 -13.35 9.70 -16.02
CA LEU A 149 -14.06 10.99 -16.00
C LEU A 149 -15.28 10.98 -16.91
N GLY A 150 -15.16 10.47 -18.14
CA GLY A 150 -16.28 10.40 -19.09
C GLY A 150 -17.45 9.56 -18.57
N PHE A 151 -17.17 8.43 -17.94
CA PHE A 151 -18.18 7.59 -17.31
C PHE A 151 -18.86 8.34 -16.15
N LEU A 152 -18.10 8.94 -15.26
CA LEU A 152 -18.66 9.67 -14.11
C LEU A 152 -19.50 10.89 -14.53
N GLN A 153 -19.13 11.56 -15.62
CA GLN A 153 -19.93 12.67 -16.18
C GLN A 153 -21.32 12.22 -16.68
N THR A 154 -21.48 10.96 -17.07
CA THR A 154 -22.80 10.40 -17.42
C THR A 154 -23.67 10.11 -16.18
N GLN A 155 -23.08 10.14 -15.00
CA GLN A 155 -23.75 9.99 -13.71
C GLN A 155 -23.92 11.39 -13.05
N ASN A 156 -23.22 11.63 -11.96
CA ASN A 156 -23.24 12.91 -11.24
C ASN A 156 -21.83 13.49 -11.04
N GLY A 157 -20.86 13.14 -11.91
CA GLY A 157 -19.48 13.57 -11.83
C GLY A 157 -18.83 13.19 -10.50
N LEU A 158 -18.14 14.12 -9.87
CA LEU A 158 -17.51 13.93 -8.57
C LEU A 158 -18.52 13.68 -7.43
N GLN A 159 -19.77 14.09 -7.60
CA GLN A 159 -20.87 13.87 -6.64
C GLN A 159 -21.57 12.52 -6.84
N THR A 160 -21.07 11.66 -7.72
CA THR A 160 -21.58 10.30 -7.88
C THR A 160 -21.42 9.54 -6.57
N GLU A 161 -22.56 9.03 -6.04
CA GLU A 161 -22.57 8.26 -4.82
C GLU A 161 -22.00 6.85 -5.06
N LEU A 162 -21.14 6.41 -4.15
CA LEU A 162 -20.56 5.08 -4.10
C LEU A 162 -21.18 4.30 -2.94
N LEU A 163 -21.67 3.11 -3.22
CA LEU A 163 -22.10 2.17 -2.18
C LEU A 163 -20.90 1.45 -1.57
N GLU A 164 -21.06 1.00 -0.34
CA GLU A 164 -20.02 0.22 0.34
C GLU A 164 -19.60 -0.98 -0.50
N LYS A 165 -18.30 -1.17 -0.68
CA LYS A 165 -17.68 -2.24 -1.51
C LYS A 165 -18.02 -2.18 -3.01
N ALA A 166 -18.32 -0.99 -3.54
CA ALA A 166 -18.70 -0.81 -4.94
C ALA A 166 -19.84 -1.73 -5.39
N GLY A 167 -20.88 -1.85 -4.56
CA GLY A 167 -22.05 -2.69 -4.81
C GLY A 167 -23.12 -2.07 -5.73
N ASN A 168 -22.72 -1.11 -6.58
CA ASN A 168 -23.59 -0.49 -7.60
C ASN A 168 -23.41 -1.15 -8.96
#